data_d3386c3270bf4b3f66a7d7ef7f848d9c
#
_entry.id   d3386c3270bf4b3f66a7d7ef7f848d9c
#
_cell.length_a   1.000
_cell.length_b   1.000
_cell.length_c   1.000
_cell.angle_alpha   90.00
_cell.angle_beta   90.00
_cell.angle_gamma   90.00
#
_symmetry.space_group_name_H-M   'P 1'
#
loop_
_entity.id
_entity.type
_entity.pdbx_description
1 polymer ?
#
loop_
_entity_poly.entity_id
_entity_poly.type
_entity_poly.pdbx_seq_one_letter_code
_entity_poly.pdbx_strand_id
1 'polypeptide(L)'
;MKNRIQEIMDLERFKTLTPIQEQVLNRKNKNRDIIGVSSTGSGKSHAFFMPIFEMLDFDQDCVQAVISAPTRELAYQLYDRCRKIAKHFNVRVKLVTGGMEKVTQMEKQPQI
;
A
#
# COMPACT_ATOMS: atom_id res chain seq x y z
N MET A 1 -13.78 18.40 0.37
CA MET A 1 -12.50 17.81 -0.05
C MET A 1 -12.51 16.32 0.22
N LYS A 2 -12.24 15.51 -0.81
CA LYS A 2 -12.17 14.07 -0.65
C LYS A 2 -10.96 13.70 0.20
N ASN A 3 -11.12 12.78 1.14
CA ASN A 3 -9.98 12.23 1.84
C ASN A 3 -9.31 11.16 0.97
N ARG A 4 -8.10 10.76 1.34
CA ARG A 4 -7.33 9.80 0.54
C ARG A 4 -8.00 8.43 0.45
N ILE A 5 -8.67 8.00 1.50
CA ILE A 5 -9.39 6.72 1.52
C ILE A 5 -10.52 6.73 0.48
N GLN A 6 -11.28 7.81 0.43
CA GLN A 6 -12.35 7.93 -0.57
C GLN A 6 -11.79 7.94 -1.99
N GLU A 7 -10.66 8.60 -2.21
CA GLU A 7 -10.01 8.61 -3.52
C GLU A 7 -9.55 7.22 -3.93
N ILE A 8 -9.02 6.42 -2.99
CA ILE A 8 -8.63 5.03 -3.27
C ILE A 8 -9.85 4.19 -3.61
N MET A 9 -10.94 4.34 -2.86
CA MET A 9 -12.19 3.63 -3.14
C MET A 9 -12.72 3.95 -4.54
N ASP A 10 -12.71 5.22 -4.91
CA ASP A 10 -13.16 5.67 -6.23
C ASP A 10 -12.26 5.09 -7.34
N LEU A 11 -10.95 5.12 -7.14
CA LEU A 11 -9.97 4.60 -8.09
C LEU A 11 -10.15 3.10 -8.32
N GLU A 12 -10.35 2.35 -7.24
CA GLU A 12 -10.51 0.89 -7.28
C GLU A 12 -11.98 0.47 -7.49
N ARG A 13 -12.87 1.42 -7.64
CA ARG A 13 -14.31 1.20 -7.86
C ARG A 13 -14.97 0.43 -6.71
N PHE A 14 -14.53 0.67 -5.49
CA PHE A 14 -15.14 0.09 -4.30
C PHE A 14 -16.33 0.94 -3.88
N LYS A 15 -17.50 0.33 -3.75
CA LYS A 15 -18.69 1.00 -3.23
C LYS A 15 -18.67 1.07 -1.72
N THR A 16 -18.20 0.01 -1.10
CA THR A 16 -18.12 -0.12 0.36
C THR A 16 -16.81 -0.74 0.75
N LEU A 17 -16.41 -0.57 2.01
CA LEU A 17 -15.24 -1.24 2.56
C LEU A 17 -15.59 -2.68 2.94
N THR A 18 -14.62 -3.58 2.82
CA THR A 18 -14.76 -4.95 3.34
C THR A 18 -14.61 -4.93 4.87
N PRO A 19 -15.08 -5.98 5.58
CA PRO A 19 -14.94 -6.01 7.04
C PRO A 19 -13.52 -5.82 7.55
N ILE A 20 -12.52 -6.43 6.91
CA ILE A 20 -11.12 -6.28 7.35
C ILE A 20 -10.62 -4.84 7.11
N GLN A 21 -11.04 -4.21 6.02
CA GLN A 21 -10.67 -2.83 5.74
C GLN A 21 -11.28 -1.88 6.78
N GLU A 22 -12.55 -2.06 7.11
CA GLU A 22 -13.22 -1.25 8.15
C GLU A 22 -12.56 -1.41 9.50
N GLN A 23 -12.25 -2.64 9.90
CA GLN A 23 -11.61 -2.89 11.19
C GLN A 23 -10.25 -2.22 11.32
N VAL A 24 -9.44 -2.28 10.26
CA VAL A 24 -8.12 -1.64 10.28
C VAL A 24 -8.24 -0.12 10.32
N LEU A 25 -9.11 0.45 9.49
CA LEU A 25 -9.27 1.91 9.41
C LEU A 25 -9.93 2.50 10.67
N ASN A 26 -10.81 1.76 11.32
CA ASN A 26 -11.56 2.24 12.49
C ASN A 26 -10.95 1.81 13.82
N ARG A 27 -9.76 1.22 13.83
CA ARG A 27 -9.12 0.79 15.06
C ARG A 27 -8.89 1.97 16.01
N LYS A 28 -9.10 1.72 17.30
CA LYS A 28 -9.01 2.78 18.32
C LYS A 28 -7.60 3.30 18.54
N ASN A 29 -6.60 2.42 18.52
CA ASN A 29 -5.22 2.81 18.75
C ASN A 29 -4.38 2.59 17.49
N LYS A 30 -4.12 3.68 16.77
CA LYS A 30 -3.37 3.64 15.49
C LYS A 30 -1.85 3.49 15.69
N ASN A 31 -1.37 3.54 16.92
CA ASN A 31 0.05 3.37 17.21
C ASN A 31 0.43 1.92 17.51
N ARG A 32 -0.53 1.00 17.51
CA ARG A 32 -0.28 -0.42 17.76
C ARG A 32 -0.10 -1.19 16.47
N ASP A 33 0.68 -2.26 16.55
CA ASP A 33 0.83 -3.21 15.46
C ASP A 33 -0.50 -3.95 15.24
N ILE A 34 -0.69 -4.43 14.01
CA ILE A 34 -1.91 -5.11 13.62
C ILE A 34 -1.56 -6.45 12.97
N ILE A 35 -2.27 -7.50 13.36
CA ILE A 35 -2.25 -8.78 12.66
C ILE A 35 -3.63 -8.99 12.09
N GLY A 36 -3.74 -8.94 10.77
CA GLY A 36 -5.01 -9.13 10.06
C GLY A 36 -5.13 -10.54 9.51
N VAL A 37 -6.17 -11.24 9.90
CA VAL A 37 -6.44 -12.60 9.42
C VAL A 37 -7.82 -12.60 8.76
N SER A 38 -7.86 -12.98 7.50
CA SER A 38 -9.13 -13.13 6.79
C SER A 38 -8.95 -14.04 5.58
N SER A 39 -10.07 -14.45 4.98
CA SER A 39 -10.04 -15.36 3.85
C SER A 39 -9.49 -14.69 2.58
N THR A 40 -9.01 -15.51 1.64
CA THR A 40 -8.55 -15.04 0.33
C THR A 40 -9.69 -14.31 -0.39
N GLY A 41 -9.37 -13.20 -1.03
CA GLY A 41 -10.37 -12.40 -1.76
C GLY A 41 -11.17 -11.45 -0.91
N SER A 42 -10.84 -11.30 0.37
CA SER A 42 -11.56 -10.42 1.30
C SER A 42 -11.06 -8.97 1.32
N GLY A 43 -10.13 -8.62 0.43
CA GLY A 43 -9.58 -7.25 0.37
C GLY A 43 -8.44 -6.98 1.34
N LYS A 44 -7.69 -8.02 1.75
CA LYS A 44 -6.58 -7.88 2.70
C LYS A 44 -5.50 -6.91 2.22
N SER A 45 -5.16 -6.95 0.94
CA SER A 45 -4.11 -6.06 0.40
C SER A 45 -4.47 -4.60 0.58
N HIS A 46 -5.71 -4.22 0.30
CA HIS A 46 -6.17 -2.85 0.48
C HIS A 46 -6.32 -2.50 1.95
N ALA A 47 -6.49 -3.49 2.83
CA ALA A 47 -6.56 -3.25 4.26
C ALA A 47 -5.26 -2.68 4.82
N PHE A 48 -4.10 -3.00 4.24
CA PHE A 48 -2.86 -2.36 4.64
C PHE A 48 -2.41 -1.23 3.70
N PHE A 49 -2.77 -1.26 2.43
CA PHE A 49 -2.47 -0.15 1.51
C PHE A 49 -3.15 1.15 1.95
N MET A 50 -4.42 1.09 2.31
CA MET A 50 -5.18 2.27 2.68
C MET A 50 -4.56 3.06 3.83
N PRO A 51 -4.23 2.45 4.98
CA PRO A 51 -3.58 3.20 6.06
C PRO A 51 -2.19 3.71 5.67
N ILE A 52 -1.44 2.99 4.85
CA ILE A 52 -0.14 3.46 4.37
C ILE A 52 -0.31 4.77 3.60
N PHE A 53 -1.19 4.79 2.60
CA PHE A 53 -1.40 6.00 1.79
C PHE A 53 -2.01 7.14 2.61
N GLU A 54 -2.81 6.83 3.62
CA GLU A 54 -3.35 7.84 4.52
C GLU A 54 -2.26 8.55 5.33
N MET A 55 -1.21 7.80 5.71
CA MET A 55 -0.15 8.31 6.58
C MET A 55 1.04 8.89 5.84
N LEU A 56 1.19 8.65 4.54
CA LEU A 56 2.33 9.14 3.77
C LEU A 56 2.36 10.66 3.71
N ASP A 57 3.56 11.21 3.90
CA ASP A 57 3.82 12.61 3.60
C ASP A 57 4.34 12.70 2.16
N PHE A 58 3.51 13.20 1.25
CA PHE A 58 3.83 13.23 -0.17
C PHE A 58 4.96 14.19 -0.52
N ASP A 59 5.28 15.12 0.36
CA ASP A 59 6.33 16.11 0.12
C ASP A 59 7.72 15.63 0.52
N GLN A 60 7.82 14.49 1.18
CA GLN A 60 9.12 13.96 1.61
C GLN A 60 9.63 12.88 0.65
N ASP A 61 10.87 13.06 0.20
CA ASP A 61 11.55 12.13 -0.71
C ASP A 61 12.37 11.10 0.06
N CYS A 62 11.72 10.36 0.94
CA CYS A 62 12.36 9.31 1.72
C CYS A 62 11.45 8.09 1.82
N VAL A 63 12.04 6.96 2.15
CA VAL A 63 11.28 5.73 2.38
C VAL A 63 10.46 5.88 3.66
N GLN A 64 9.15 5.76 3.56
CA GLN A 64 8.23 5.89 4.69
C GLN A 64 7.49 4.59 4.99
N ALA A 65 7.43 3.67 4.04
CA ALA A 65 6.80 2.37 4.22
C ALA A 65 7.56 1.29 3.48
N VAL A 66 7.59 0.11 4.05
CA VAL A 66 8.17 -1.08 3.43
C VAL A 66 7.15 -2.19 3.49
N ILE A 67 6.93 -2.84 2.35
CA ILE A 67 6.02 -3.98 2.24
C ILE A 67 6.84 -5.18 1.84
N SER A 68 6.71 -6.29 2.56
CA SER A 68 7.41 -7.52 2.26
C SER A 68 6.44 -8.62 1.86
N ALA A 69 6.92 -9.56 1.07
CA ALA A 69 6.14 -10.72 0.62
C ALA A 69 7.02 -11.96 0.63
N PRO A 70 6.46 -13.14 0.92
CA PRO A 70 7.24 -14.36 1.02
C PRO A 70 7.71 -14.94 -0.32
N THR A 71 7.10 -14.51 -1.44
CA THR A 71 7.47 -14.99 -2.77
C THR A 71 7.61 -13.82 -3.74
N ARG A 72 8.36 -14.04 -4.83
CA ARG A 72 8.47 -13.04 -5.91
C ARG A 72 7.12 -12.77 -6.56
N GLU A 73 6.35 -13.82 -6.81
CA GLU A 73 5.04 -13.67 -7.46
C GLU A 73 4.13 -12.76 -6.66
N LEU A 74 4.06 -12.98 -5.35
CA LEU A 74 3.25 -12.14 -4.48
C LEU A 74 3.80 -10.71 -4.43
N ALA A 75 5.12 -10.55 -4.40
CA ALA A 75 5.74 -9.23 -4.42
C ALA A 75 5.36 -8.46 -5.69
N TYR A 76 5.38 -9.11 -6.85
CA TYR A 76 4.96 -8.49 -8.10
C TYR A 76 3.48 -8.10 -8.10
N GLN A 77 2.62 -8.97 -7.57
CA GLN A 77 1.19 -8.68 -7.46
C GLN A 77 0.93 -7.48 -6.56
N LEU A 78 1.58 -7.43 -5.41
CA LEU A 78 1.44 -6.31 -4.48
C LEU A 78 1.99 -5.02 -5.09
N TYR A 79 3.11 -5.12 -5.78
CA TYR A 79 3.70 -3.97 -6.48
C TYR A 79 2.74 -3.40 -7.53
N ASP A 80 2.15 -4.26 -8.35
CA ASP A 80 1.22 -3.81 -9.40
C ASP A 80 0.00 -3.11 -8.80
N ARG A 81 -0.56 -3.64 -7.74
CA ARG A 81 -1.71 -3.03 -7.04
C ARG A 81 -1.33 -1.71 -6.38
N CYS A 82 -0.22 -1.72 -5.67
CA CYS A 82 0.27 -0.51 -4.99
C CYS A 82 0.59 0.59 -5.98
N ARG A 83 1.21 0.25 -7.12
CA ARG A 83 1.61 1.20 -8.15
C ARG A 83 0.42 1.95 -8.75
N LYS A 84 -0.72 1.29 -8.92
CA LYS A 84 -1.93 1.94 -9.44
C LYS A 84 -2.39 3.06 -8.52
N ILE A 85 -2.42 2.79 -7.21
CA ILE A 85 -2.80 3.79 -6.22
C ILE A 85 -1.73 4.88 -6.13
N ALA A 86 -0.46 4.49 -6.11
CA ALA A 86 0.67 5.39 -6.02
C ALA A 86 0.70 6.38 -7.17
N LYS A 87 0.40 5.91 -8.38
CA LYS A 87 0.37 6.77 -9.57
C LYS A 87 -0.66 7.88 -9.43
N HIS A 88 -1.81 7.58 -8.84
CA HIS A 88 -2.86 8.57 -8.60
C HIS A 88 -2.38 9.69 -7.67
N PHE A 89 -1.60 9.35 -6.66
CA PHE A 89 -1.07 10.31 -5.67
C PHE A 89 0.32 10.84 -6.02
N ASN A 90 0.88 10.44 -7.16
CA ASN A 90 2.24 10.80 -7.56
C ASN A 90 3.30 10.33 -6.55
N VAL A 91 3.11 9.13 -6.00
CA VAL A 91 4.02 8.50 -5.06
C VAL A 91 4.92 7.52 -5.80
N ARG A 92 6.20 7.47 -5.43
CA ARG A 92 7.15 6.54 -6.04
C ARG A 92 7.20 5.24 -5.26
N VAL A 93 6.98 4.13 -5.97
CA VAL A 93 7.04 2.78 -5.41
C VAL A 93 8.15 2.03 -6.11
N LYS A 94 8.95 1.31 -5.35
CA LYS A 94 10.03 0.52 -5.91
C LYS A 94 9.89 -0.94 -5.50
N LEU A 95 10.03 -1.82 -6.48
CA LEU A 95 10.07 -3.26 -6.25
C LEU A 95 11.52 -3.72 -6.16
N VAL A 96 11.84 -4.44 -5.11
CA VAL A 96 13.16 -5.02 -4.90
C VAL A 96 12.99 -6.53 -4.70
N THR A 97 13.55 -7.32 -5.60
CA THR A 97 13.56 -8.79 -5.50
C THR A 97 14.94 -9.31 -5.84
N GLY A 98 15.20 -10.58 -5.49
CA GLY A 98 16.41 -11.25 -5.93
C GLY A 98 16.45 -11.34 -7.46
N GLY A 99 17.62 -11.14 -8.06
CA GLY A 99 17.80 -11.19 -9.51
C GLY A 99 17.63 -9.87 -10.23
N MET A 100 17.25 -8.80 -9.54
CA MET A 100 17.23 -7.45 -10.14
C MET A 100 18.62 -6.84 -10.11
N GLU A 101 18.95 -6.05 -11.13
CA GLU A 101 20.21 -5.34 -11.17
C GLU A 101 20.28 -4.27 -10.09
N LYS A 102 21.43 -4.21 -9.39
CA LYS A 102 21.63 -3.23 -8.32
C LYS A 102 21.50 -1.79 -8.80
N VAL A 103 21.97 -1.51 -10.01
CA VAL A 103 21.96 -0.16 -10.59
C VAL A 103 20.52 0.35 -10.72
N THR A 104 19.60 -0.49 -11.19
CA THR A 104 18.19 -0.12 -11.33
C THR A 104 17.57 0.18 -9.98
N GLN A 105 18.04 -0.48 -8.92
CA GLN A 105 17.52 -0.30 -7.57
C GLN A 105 18.07 0.94 -6.88
N MET A 106 19.11 1.57 -7.44
CA MET A 106 19.73 2.76 -6.86
C MET A 106 19.27 4.06 -7.48
N GLU A 107 18.22 4.03 -8.31
CA GLU A 107 17.64 5.25 -8.86
C GLU A 107 16.96 6.08 -7.78
N LYS A 108 16.27 7.14 -8.19
CA LYS A 108 15.60 8.10 -7.32
C LYS A 108 14.93 7.43 -6.12
N GLN A 109 15.10 8.01 -4.92
CA GLN A 109 14.60 7.48 -3.66
C GLN A 109 13.09 7.24 -3.70
N PRO A 110 12.60 6.03 -3.42
CA PRO A 110 11.17 5.76 -3.34
C PRO A 110 10.59 6.21 -2.00
N GLN A 111 9.27 6.31 -1.94
CA GLN A 111 8.53 6.54 -0.70
C GLN A 111 7.96 5.24 -0.12
N ILE A 112 7.76 4.24 -0.97
CA ILE A 112 7.34 2.88 -0.57
C ILE A 112 8.25 1.85 -1.22
#